data_94ca35e3e9812703fdade64d7b6dbaaf
#
_entry.id   94ca35e3e9812703fdade64d7b6dbaaf
#
_cell.length_a   1.000
_cell.length_b   1.000
_cell.length_c   1.000
_cell.angle_alpha   90.00
_cell.angle_beta   90.00
_cell.angle_gamma   90.00
#
_symmetry.space_group_name_H-M   'P 1'
#
loop_
_entity.id
_entity.type
_entity.pdbx_description
1 polymer ?
#
loop_
_entity_poly.entity_id
_entity_poly.type
_entity_poly.pdbx_seq_one_letter_code
_entity_poly.pdbx_strand_id
1 'polypeptide(L)'
;MQTVVSVFGVKPFRIGGTETFARELSLQLHARGWKSVLCFLKEPPEEVRRFLDLPNISLEVLDNSTDLNWGATSALARIVRRHQPQILHLHFTGFLGIYPWLARLLSVRQIFFTDHTSRPAGYLPRRAPLWKRSLARIINWPVSKVICVSQYGQRCLTTLDLLPIERHELVYNAVDLSRVRETPNAAADFKQRYGIPEDRFVIVQVSWMIPEKGIPELLRTARILLSTNPRVHFVLVGEGAYREKFMNDAAALGIAEHVTWTGLIQDPFSEGVYESADIVCQLSEWEELFGWMIAEAMAYGKPIVATNVGGIPELVNDGVSGFLVERGDPVTAAERLNRLAADPDLRRKLGEAGRAFVAEKFDLKRNVAQLLNLYEL
;
A
#
# COMPACT_ATOMS: atom_id res chain seq x y z
N MET A 1 27.54 4.57 -16.24
CA MET A 1 26.31 5.12 -15.65
C MET A 1 26.06 4.35 -14.36
N GLN A 2 25.88 5.03 -13.25
CA GLN A 2 25.63 4.39 -11.96
C GLN A 2 24.23 3.78 -11.96
N THR A 3 24.05 2.69 -11.21
CA THR A 3 22.83 1.87 -11.30
C THR A 3 22.28 1.54 -9.91
N VAL A 4 20.96 1.69 -9.75
CA VAL A 4 20.19 1.14 -8.63
C VAL A 4 19.42 -0.08 -9.15
N VAL A 5 19.52 -1.20 -8.45
CA VAL A 5 18.65 -2.37 -8.63
C VAL A 5 17.64 -2.40 -7.51
N SER A 6 16.35 -2.28 -7.82
CA SER A 6 15.24 -2.42 -6.88
C SER A 6 14.54 -3.76 -7.09
N VAL A 7 14.56 -4.61 -6.07
CA VAL A 7 13.92 -5.93 -6.10
C VAL A 7 12.58 -5.83 -5.37
N PHE A 8 11.50 -6.04 -6.11
CA PHE A 8 10.14 -6.10 -5.56
C PHE A 8 9.70 -7.55 -5.45
N GLY A 9 9.63 -8.06 -4.24
CA GLY A 9 9.16 -9.41 -3.92
C GLY A 9 7.65 -9.61 -4.15
N VAL A 10 7.08 -8.93 -5.15
CA VAL A 10 5.67 -8.96 -5.50
C VAL A 10 5.47 -9.17 -6.99
N LYS A 11 4.26 -9.61 -7.35
CA LYS A 11 3.81 -9.67 -8.74
C LYS A 11 3.12 -8.35 -9.08
N PRO A 12 3.53 -7.65 -10.15
CA PRO A 12 2.96 -6.36 -10.54
C PRO A 12 1.66 -6.58 -11.33
N PHE A 13 0.53 -6.68 -10.65
CA PHE A 13 -0.77 -6.96 -11.29
C PHE A 13 -1.49 -5.72 -11.81
N ARG A 14 -1.21 -4.55 -11.22
CA ARG A 14 -1.90 -3.30 -11.48
C ARG A 14 -0.99 -2.12 -11.15
N ILE A 15 -1.41 -0.92 -11.54
CA ILE A 15 -0.75 0.32 -11.11
C ILE A 15 -1.25 0.66 -9.70
N GLY A 16 -0.41 0.42 -8.72
CA GLY A 16 -0.65 0.70 -7.31
C GLY A 16 0.47 1.52 -6.69
N GLY A 17 0.50 1.59 -5.36
CA GLY A 17 1.53 2.35 -4.63
C GLY A 17 2.96 1.91 -4.94
N THR A 18 3.18 0.60 -5.13
CA THR A 18 4.51 0.05 -5.46
C THR A 18 5.00 0.49 -6.82
N GLU A 19 4.18 0.39 -7.86
CA GLU A 19 4.51 0.77 -9.23
C GLU A 19 4.67 2.29 -9.36
N THR A 20 3.83 3.05 -8.66
CA THR A 20 3.93 4.51 -8.59
C THR A 20 5.22 4.95 -7.89
N PHE A 21 5.58 4.30 -6.77
CA PHE A 21 6.87 4.52 -6.10
C PHE A 21 8.05 4.18 -7.02
N ALA A 22 8.03 3.02 -7.67
CA ALA A 22 9.10 2.58 -8.57
C ALA A 22 9.31 3.56 -9.72
N ARG A 23 8.21 4.10 -10.28
CA ARG A 23 8.25 5.11 -11.34
C ARG A 23 8.85 6.44 -10.85
N GLU A 24 8.37 6.96 -9.72
CA GLU A 24 8.89 8.23 -9.17
C GLU A 24 10.37 8.11 -8.76
N LEU A 25 10.78 7.01 -8.14
CA LEU A 25 12.19 6.73 -7.85
C LEU A 25 13.02 6.75 -9.14
N SER A 26 12.54 6.12 -10.20
CA SER A 26 13.25 6.06 -11.48
C SER A 26 13.33 7.43 -12.16
N LEU A 27 12.28 8.26 -12.08
CA LEU A 27 12.30 9.64 -12.57
C LEU A 27 13.36 10.50 -11.87
N GLN A 28 13.43 10.43 -10.56
CA GLN A 28 14.41 11.19 -9.80
C GLN A 28 15.84 10.67 -9.98
N LEU A 29 16.01 9.36 -10.18
CA LEU A 29 17.29 8.74 -10.57
C LEU A 29 17.70 9.21 -11.97
N HIS A 30 16.77 9.27 -12.92
CA HIS A 30 17.04 9.79 -14.28
C HIS A 30 17.57 11.21 -14.26
N ALA A 31 16.94 12.08 -13.49
CA ALA A 31 17.37 13.47 -13.32
C ALA A 31 18.80 13.61 -12.76
N ARG A 32 19.32 12.58 -12.11
CA ARG A 32 20.70 12.49 -11.58
C ARG A 32 21.66 11.71 -12.48
N GLY A 33 21.21 11.29 -13.66
CA GLY A 33 22.01 10.50 -14.58
C GLY A 33 22.22 9.05 -14.17
N TRP A 34 21.32 8.48 -13.33
CA TRP A 34 21.38 7.08 -12.86
C TRP A 34 20.42 6.19 -13.63
N LYS A 35 20.81 4.92 -13.75
CA LYS A 35 19.98 3.85 -14.28
C LYS A 35 19.18 3.20 -13.17
N SER A 36 17.91 2.86 -13.45
CA SER A 36 17.00 2.12 -12.60
C SER A 36 16.73 0.75 -13.18
N VAL A 37 16.99 -0.31 -12.42
CA VAL A 37 16.65 -1.70 -12.79
C VAL A 37 15.58 -2.18 -11.82
N LEU A 38 14.38 -2.45 -12.32
CA LEU A 38 13.25 -2.90 -11.54
C LEU A 38 13.06 -4.39 -11.73
N CYS A 39 13.18 -5.16 -10.65
CA CYS A 39 13.04 -6.61 -10.65
C CYS A 39 11.73 -7.01 -10.00
N PHE A 40 10.85 -7.68 -10.72
CA PHE A 40 9.59 -8.22 -10.23
C PHE A 40 9.58 -9.75 -10.24
N LEU A 41 8.63 -10.38 -9.53
CA LEU A 41 8.50 -11.84 -9.51
C LEU A 41 7.89 -12.42 -10.80
N LYS A 42 7.24 -11.59 -11.60
CA LYS A 42 6.68 -11.92 -12.92
C LYS A 42 6.78 -10.73 -13.86
N GLU A 43 6.67 -10.99 -15.14
CA GLU A 43 6.51 -9.95 -16.16
C GLU A 43 5.34 -9.05 -15.81
N PRO A 44 5.52 -7.71 -15.83
CA PRO A 44 4.42 -6.76 -15.68
C PRO A 44 3.42 -6.87 -16.84
N PRO A 45 2.10 -6.76 -16.59
CA PRO A 45 1.10 -6.59 -17.65
C PRO A 45 1.40 -5.33 -18.48
N GLU A 46 0.80 -5.25 -19.67
CA GLU A 46 1.08 -4.19 -20.65
C GLU A 46 0.83 -2.79 -20.09
N GLU A 47 -0.25 -2.61 -19.31
CA GLU A 47 -0.60 -1.32 -18.69
C GLU A 47 0.47 -0.87 -17.70
N VAL A 48 0.95 -1.78 -16.86
CA VAL A 48 2.03 -1.50 -15.89
C VAL A 48 3.34 -1.25 -16.62
N ARG A 49 3.62 -1.99 -17.70
CA ARG A 49 4.82 -1.80 -18.51
C ARG A 49 4.84 -0.42 -19.16
N ARG A 50 3.74 0.03 -19.75
CA ARG A 50 3.60 1.39 -20.29
C ARG A 50 3.75 2.47 -19.21
N PHE A 51 3.18 2.22 -18.04
CA PHE A 51 3.32 3.15 -16.91
C PHE A 51 4.77 3.29 -16.44
N LEU A 52 5.55 2.21 -16.51
CA LEU A 52 6.98 2.18 -16.15
C LEU A 52 7.92 2.48 -17.33
N ASP A 53 7.40 2.85 -18.52
CA ASP A 53 8.22 3.14 -19.68
C ASP A 53 8.94 4.50 -19.54
N LEU A 54 10.16 4.43 -19.04
CA LEU A 54 11.09 5.56 -18.90
C LEU A 54 12.46 5.17 -19.46
N PRO A 55 13.20 6.14 -20.05
CA PRO A 55 14.43 5.84 -20.80
C PRO A 55 15.56 5.25 -19.95
N ASN A 56 15.54 5.42 -18.64
CA ASN A 56 16.53 4.87 -17.71
C ASN A 56 16.09 3.58 -17.01
N ILE A 57 14.89 3.08 -17.28
CA ILE A 57 14.38 1.84 -16.67
C ILE A 57 14.80 0.62 -17.50
N SER A 58 15.19 -0.43 -16.79
CA SER A 58 15.26 -1.79 -17.30
C SER A 58 14.42 -2.70 -16.41
N LEU A 59 13.50 -3.46 -17.00
CA LEU A 59 12.71 -4.45 -16.29
C LEU A 59 13.43 -5.79 -16.31
N GLU A 60 13.47 -6.46 -15.17
CA GLU A 60 14.03 -7.80 -14.98
C GLU A 60 13.03 -8.67 -14.19
N VAL A 61 13.08 -9.98 -14.38
CA VAL A 61 12.19 -10.93 -13.71
C VAL A 61 12.99 -11.88 -12.82
N LEU A 62 12.49 -12.03 -11.58
CA LEU A 62 12.97 -13.01 -10.61
C LEU A 62 11.94 -14.13 -10.50
N ASP A 63 12.20 -15.25 -11.09
CA ASP A 63 11.23 -16.35 -11.31
C ASP A 63 10.70 -17.05 -10.04
N ASN A 64 11.03 -16.57 -8.80
CA ASN A 64 10.53 -17.21 -7.59
C ASN A 64 10.51 -16.31 -6.34
N SER A 65 9.55 -16.58 -5.46
CA SER A 65 9.12 -15.72 -4.36
C SER A 65 9.83 -15.92 -3.02
N THR A 66 10.80 -16.81 -2.88
CA THR A 66 11.47 -17.07 -1.59
C THR A 66 12.98 -16.91 -1.69
N ASP A 67 13.58 -16.25 -0.71
CA ASP A 67 15.01 -15.95 -0.63
C ASP A 67 15.91 -17.20 -0.58
N LEU A 68 15.35 -18.36 -0.27
CA LEU A 68 16.06 -19.65 -0.22
C LEU A 68 15.96 -20.43 -1.54
N ASN A 69 15.28 -19.89 -2.54
CA ASN A 69 15.16 -20.55 -3.83
C ASN A 69 16.42 -20.32 -4.68
N TRP A 70 17.11 -21.41 -5.03
CA TRP A 70 18.31 -21.35 -5.85
C TRP A 70 18.09 -20.70 -7.22
N GLY A 71 16.90 -20.84 -7.80
CA GLY A 71 16.51 -20.20 -9.06
C GLY A 71 16.52 -18.67 -8.95
N ALA A 72 15.82 -18.13 -7.96
CA ALA A 72 15.76 -16.68 -7.69
C ALA A 72 17.13 -16.11 -7.29
N THR A 73 17.89 -16.86 -6.48
CA THR A 73 19.25 -16.48 -6.08
C THR A 73 20.20 -16.39 -7.28
N SER A 74 20.13 -17.38 -8.18
CA SER A 74 20.95 -17.37 -9.42
C SER A 74 20.50 -16.28 -10.39
N ALA A 75 19.20 -15.99 -10.47
CA ALA A 75 18.65 -14.90 -11.26
C ALA A 75 19.16 -13.54 -10.74
N LEU A 76 19.06 -13.29 -9.43
CA LEU A 76 19.61 -12.08 -8.81
C LEU A 76 21.11 -11.95 -9.06
N ALA A 77 21.88 -13.05 -8.94
CA ALA A 77 23.31 -13.03 -9.22
C ALA A 77 23.61 -12.63 -10.67
N ARG A 78 22.83 -13.12 -11.64
CA ARG A 78 22.98 -12.74 -13.07
C ARG A 78 22.64 -11.25 -13.28
N ILE A 79 21.56 -10.76 -12.67
CA ILE A 79 21.14 -9.36 -12.73
C ILE A 79 22.22 -8.45 -12.16
N VAL A 80 22.72 -8.75 -10.95
CA VAL A 80 23.80 -7.97 -10.31
C VAL A 80 25.07 -7.97 -11.15
N ARG A 81 25.48 -9.11 -11.71
CA ARG A 81 26.67 -9.17 -12.61
C ARG A 81 26.47 -8.40 -13.91
N ARG A 82 25.25 -8.44 -14.50
CA ARG A 82 24.93 -7.73 -15.74
C ARG A 82 24.91 -6.21 -15.55
N HIS A 83 24.28 -5.74 -14.49
CA HIS A 83 24.05 -4.32 -14.28
C HIS A 83 25.07 -3.62 -13.37
N GLN A 84 25.89 -4.39 -12.63
CA GLN A 84 26.93 -3.91 -11.71
C GLN A 84 26.46 -2.74 -10.82
N PRO A 85 25.36 -2.90 -10.07
CA PRO A 85 24.75 -1.81 -9.33
C PRO A 85 25.63 -1.34 -8.17
N GLN A 86 25.60 -0.04 -7.89
CA GLN A 86 26.16 0.55 -6.68
C GLN A 86 25.23 0.31 -5.49
N ILE A 87 23.93 0.27 -5.77
CA ILE A 87 22.87 0.15 -4.77
C ILE A 87 21.95 -1.02 -5.14
N LEU A 88 21.69 -1.88 -4.15
CA LEU A 88 20.60 -2.86 -4.18
C LEU A 88 19.55 -2.48 -3.13
N HIS A 89 18.29 -2.31 -3.54
CA HIS A 89 17.20 -2.06 -2.63
C HIS A 89 16.17 -3.19 -2.69
N LEU A 90 15.94 -3.83 -1.56
CA LEU A 90 15.05 -4.97 -1.41
C LEU A 90 13.70 -4.52 -0.85
N HIS A 91 12.60 -4.86 -1.50
CA HIS A 91 11.23 -4.57 -1.10
C HIS A 91 10.42 -5.87 -1.05
N PHE A 92 9.57 -6.05 -0.05
CA PHE A 92 8.70 -7.23 0.09
C PHE A 92 9.44 -8.58 0.08
N THR A 93 10.74 -8.58 0.36
CA THR A 93 11.53 -9.80 0.51
C THR A 93 11.62 -10.20 1.98
N GLY A 94 12.06 -11.43 2.25
CA GLY A 94 12.28 -11.87 3.64
C GLY A 94 13.42 -11.08 4.30
N PHE A 95 13.21 -10.66 5.56
CA PHE A 95 14.23 -9.93 6.33
C PHE A 95 15.45 -10.80 6.70
N LEU A 96 15.30 -12.12 6.71
CA LEU A 96 16.36 -13.10 7.00
C LEU A 96 16.72 -13.88 5.75
N GLY A 97 17.15 -13.19 4.69
CA GLY A 97 17.46 -13.78 3.41
C GLY A 97 18.95 -13.78 3.05
N ILE A 98 19.29 -14.50 1.98
CA ILE A 98 20.67 -14.61 1.48
C ILE A 98 21.06 -13.47 0.51
N TYR A 99 20.09 -12.72 -0.01
CA TYR A 99 20.30 -11.67 -1.01
C TYR A 99 21.30 -10.58 -0.58
N PRO A 100 21.30 -10.09 0.68
CA PRO A 100 22.30 -9.12 1.10
C PRO A 100 23.74 -9.64 1.01
N TRP A 101 23.98 -10.89 1.40
CA TRP A 101 25.31 -11.51 1.31
C TRP A 101 25.73 -11.74 -0.13
N LEU A 102 24.83 -12.24 -0.97
CA LEU A 102 25.07 -12.41 -2.41
C LEU A 102 25.47 -11.08 -3.05
N ALA A 103 24.73 -10.01 -2.78
CA ALA A 103 25.02 -8.68 -3.30
C ALA A 103 26.38 -8.16 -2.81
N ARG A 104 26.70 -8.34 -1.53
CA ARG A 104 27.98 -7.93 -0.96
C ARG A 104 29.15 -8.69 -1.58
N LEU A 105 29.02 -10.00 -1.78
CA LEU A 105 30.01 -10.83 -2.46
C LEU A 105 30.21 -10.43 -3.94
N LEU A 106 29.18 -9.87 -4.57
CA LEU A 106 29.23 -9.32 -5.93
C LEU A 106 29.56 -7.81 -5.95
N SER A 107 30.16 -7.30 -4.88
CA SER A 107 30.70 -5.93 -4.76
C SER A 107 29.67 -4.81 -4.79
N VAL A 108 28.39 -5.08 -4.48
CA VAL A 108 27.40 -4.02 -4.28
C VAL A 108 27.76 -3.22 -3.02
N ARG A 109 27.86 -1.90 -3.16
CA ARG A 109 28.34 -1.03 -2.08
C ARG A 109 27.32 -0.82 -0.97
N GLN A 110 26.08 -0.48 -1.36
CA GLN A 110 25.00 -0.15 -0.43
C GLN A 110 23.83 -1.10 -0.66
N ILE A 111 23.27 -1.62 0.45
CA ILE A 111 22.15 -2.56 0.41
C ILE A 111 21.08 -2.02 1.36
N PHE A 112 19.92 -1.71 0.79
CA PHE A 112 18.76 -1.22 1.52
C PHE A 112 17.69 -2.29 1.59
N PHE A 113 16.90 -2.25 2.64
CA PHE A 113 15.72 -3.08 2.80
C PHE A 113 14.55 -2.21 3.25
N THR A 114 13.40 -2.32 2.58
CA THR A 114 12.15 -1.67 3.01
C THR A 114 11.16 -2.70 3.51
N ASP A 115 10.71 -2.54 4.75
CA ASP A 115 9.65 -3.36 5.34
C ASP A 115 8.26 -2.85 4.92
N HIS A 116 7.54 -3.67 4.16
CA HIS A 116 6.16 -3.42 3.75
C HIS A 116 5.17 -4.43 4.35
N THR A 117 5.64 -5.32 5.24
CA THR A 117 4.85 -6.46 5.69
C THR A 117 3.89 -6.06 6.81
N SER A 118 2.59 -6.08 6.54
CA SER A 118 1.55 -5.98 7.59
C SER A 118 1.73 -7.09 8.64
N ARG A 119 1.31 -6.82 9.86
CA ARG A 119 1.43 -7.77 10.98
C ARG A 119 0.07 -8.40 11.26
N PRO A 120 0.04 -9.61 11.85
CA PRO A 120 -1.21 -10.23 12.28
C PRO A 120 -2.00 -9.34 13.25
N ALA A 121 -3.30 -9.55 13.31
CA ALA A 121 -4.19 -8.86 14.24
C ALA A 121 -3.68 -8.91 15.68
N GLY A 122 -3.63 -7.76 16.34
CA GLY A 122 -3.18 -7.65 17.74
C GLY A 122 -1.67 -7.91 17.93
N TYR A 123 -0.88 -7.81 16.88
CA TYR A 123 0.58 -8.00 16.98
C TYR A 123 1.21 -6.96 17.91
N LEU A 124 1.84 -7.45 18.97
CA LEU A 124 2.66 -6.65 19.88
C LEU A 124 4.13 -7.05 19.68
N PRO A 125 4.98 -6.13 19.24
CA PRO A 125 6.38 -6.43 19.04
C PRO A 125 7.06 -6.77 20.38
N ARG A 126 7.86 -7.83 20.38
CA ARG A 126 8.62 -8.25 21.55
C ARG A 126 10.07 -8.46 21.14
N ARG A 127 10.98 -8.16 22.06
CA ARG A 127 12.41 -8.35 21.83
C ARG A 127 12.71 -9.81 21.51
N ALA A 128 13.40 -10.05 20.40
CA ALA A 128 13.74 -11.40 19.98
C ALA A 128 14.73 -12.06 20.95
N PRO A 129 14.71 -13.40 21.11
CA PRO A 129 15.69 -14.13 21.91
C PRO A 129 17.14 -13.82 21.47
N LEU A 130 18.09 -13.88 22.40
CA LEU A 130 19.50 -13.53 22.15
C LEU A 130 20.09 -14.26 20.94
N TRP A 131 19.87 -15.57 20.84
CA TRP A 131 20.39 -16.37 19.73
C TRP A 131 19.85 -15.89 18.37
N LYS A 132 18.55 -15.55 18.30
CA LYS A 132 17.92 -15.03 17.09
C LYS A 132 18.46 -13.66 16.72
N ARG A 133 18.71 -12.80 17.71
CA ARG A 133 19.30 -11.47 17.52
C ARG A 133 20.73 -11.58 16.99
N SER A 134 21.56 -12.43 17.59
CA SER A 134 22.94 -12.67 17.15
C SER A 134 22.97 -13.21 15.72
N LEU A 135 22.15 -14.22 15.41
CA LEU A 135 22.05 -14.79 14.07
C LEU A 135 21.56 -13.74 13.05
N ALA A 136 20.52 -12.98 13.38
CA ALA A 136 19.99 -11.94 12.50
C ALA A 136 21.01 -10.84 12.22
N ARG A 137 21.81 -10.44 13.21
CA ARG A 137 22.88 -9.45 13.02
C ARG A 137 23.98 -9.94 12.07
N ILE A 138 24.29 -11.25 12.10
CA ILE A 138 25.22 -11.85 11.14
C ILE A 138 24.60 -11.89 9.75
N ILE A 139 23.36 -12.41 9.62
CA ILE A 139 22.68 -12.53 8.32
C ILE A 139 22.49 -11.16 7.66
N ASN A 140 22.08 -10.16 8.44
CA ASN A 140 21.80 -8.81 7.93
C ASN A 140 23.00 -7.85 8.05
N TRP A 141 24.18 -8.35 8.40
CA TRP A 141 25.38 -7.51 8.49
C TRP A 141 25.63 -6.68 7.21
N PRO A 142 25.43 -7.21 5.99
CA PRO A 142 25.63 -6.45 4.75
C PRO A 142 24.58 -5.34 4.51
N VAL A 143 23.42 -5.36 5.19
CA VAL A 143 22.37 -4.36 5.03
C VAL A 143 22.85 -3.02 5.59
N SER A 144 22.89 -2.00 4.74
CA SER A 144 23.32 -0.65 5.10
C SER A 144 22.27 0.06 5.97
N LYS A 145 21.03 0.09 5.48
CA LYS A 145 19.88 0.73 6.16
C LYS A 145 18.61 -0.09 5.94
N VAL A 146 17.72 -0.02 6.93
CA VAL A 146 16.35 -0.56 6.87
C VAL A 146 15.38 0.62 6.85
N ILE A 147 14.57 0.69 5.82
CA ILE A 147 13.56 1.72 5.64
C ILE A 147 12.24 1.25 6.24
N CYS A 148 11.72 2.01 7.18
CA CYS A 148 10.42 1.80 7.79
C CYS A 148 9.41 2.76 7.18
N VAL A 149 8.29 2.25 6.69
CA VAL A 149 7.30 3.05 5.96
C VAL A 149 6.26 3.73 6.86
N SER A 150 6.37 3.55 8.16
CA SER A 150 5.59 4.19 9.23
C SER A 150 6.32 4.12 10.56
N GLN A 151 5.94 4.96 11.52
CA GLN A 151 6.45 4.87 12.90
C GLN A 151 6.06 3.55 13.56
N TYR A 152 4.86 3.03 13.26
CA TYR A 152 4.45 1.70 13.73
C TYR A 152 5.42 0.62 13.24
N GLY A 153 5.73 0.60 11.95
CA GLY A 153 6.72 -0.31 11.38
C GLY A 153 8.10 -0.15 12.01
N GLN A 154 8.54 1.08 12.23
CA GLN A 154 9.80 1.37 12.89
C GLN A 154 9.82 0.84 14.32
N ARG A 155 8.77 1.08 15.13
CA ARG A 155 8.64 0.49 16.48
C ARG A 155 8.68 -1.02 16.45
N CYS A 156 8.00 -1.67 15.47
CA CYS A 156 8.04 -3.12 15.34
C CYS A 156 9.47 -3.65 15.14
N LEU A 157 10.21 -3.08 14.20
CA LEU A 157 11.56 -3.56 13.86
C LEU A 157 12.59 -3.23 14.92
N THR A 158 12.57 -2.03 15.48
CA THR A 158 13.50 -1.63 16.54
C THR A 158 13.29 -2.43 17.82
N THR A 159 12.02 -2.74 18.18
CA THR A 159 11.70 -3.58 19.34
C THR A 159 12.20 -5.03 19.15
N LEU A 160 12.13 -5.58 17.94
CA LEU A 160 12.69 -6.91 17.64
C LEU A 160 14.21 -6.98 17.87
N ASP A 161 14.92 -5.86 17.74
CA ASP A 161 16.37 -5.73 17.94
C ASP A 161 17.19 -6.70 17.08
N LEU A 162 16.78 -6.87 15.82
CA LEU A 162 17.47 -7.74 14.85
C LEU A 162 18.65 -7.05 14.16
N LEU A 163 18.65 -5.71 14.14
CA LEU A 163 19.73 -4.85 13.64
C LEU A 163 19.96 -3.67 14.60
N PRO A 164 21.14 -3.03 14.55
CA PRO A 164 21.40 -1.79 15.30
C PRO A 164 20.36 -0.71 14.97
N ILE A 165 19.92 0.04 15.97
CA ILE A 165 18.86 1.04 15.83
C ILE A 165 19.23 2.15 14.81
N GLU A 166 20.51 2.47 14.71
CA GLU A 166 21.09 3.50 13.82
C GLU A 166 20.94 3.13 12.33
N ARG A 167 20.58 1.89 12.04
CA ARG A 167 20.31 1.44 10.66
C ARG A 167 18.84 1.57 10.28
N HIS A 168 17.94 1.94 11.20
CA HIS A 168 16.52 2.09 10.93
C HIS A 168 16.20 3.54 10.59
N GLU A 169 15.71 3.77 9.38
CA GLU A 169 15.32 5.09 8.88
C GLU A 169 13.81 5.11 8.63
N LEU A 170 13.17 6.22 8.96
CA LEU A 170 11.76 6.43 8.68
C LEU A 170 11.61 7.20 7.37
N VAL A 171 11.10 6.53 6.35
CA VAL A 171 10.66 7.15 5.10
C VAL A 171 9.26 6.64 4.82
N TYR A 172 8.27 7.47 5.06
CA TYR A 172 6.87 7.08 4.87
C TYR A 172 6.59 6.63 3.43
N ASN A 173 5.72 5.64 3.27
CA ASN A 173 5.01 5.48 2.01
C ASN A 173 4.22 6.77 1.71
N ALA A 174 3.89 6.98 0.44
CA ALA A 174 3.32 8.25 0.02
C ALA A 174 2.48 8.10 -1.25
N VAL A 175 1.78 9.16 -1.62
CA VAL A 175 0.91 9.22 -2.79
C VAL A 175 1.47 10.21 -3.81
N ASP A 176 1.40 9.87 -5.08
CA ASP A 176 1.73 10.79 -6.17
C ASP A 176 0.57 11.79 -6.39
N LEU A 177 0.69 12.94 -5.76
CA LEU A 177 -0.31 14.00 -5.82
C LEU A 177 -0.47 14.58 -7.23
N SER A 178 0.52 14.44 -8.12
CA SER A 178 0.42 14.89 -9.50
C SER A 178 -0.56 14.07 -10.35
N ARG A 179 -0.94 12.90 -9.85
CA ARG A 179 -1.94 12.02 -10.48
C ARG A 179 -3.37 12.32 -10.05
N VAL A 180 -3.57 13.11 -8.99
CA VAL A 180 -4.92 13.56 -8.60
C VAL A 180 -5.46 14.48 -9.68
N ARG A 181 -6.46 14.03 -10.39
CA ARG A 181 -7.11 14.78 -11.46
C ARG A 181 -8.61 14.77 -11.23
N GLU A 182 -9.23 15.92 -11.27
CA GLU A 182 -10.68 16.01 -11.35
C GLU A 182 -11.06 15.82 -12.83
N THR A 183 -11.36 14.59 -13.21
CA THR A 183 -11.79 14.28 -14.58
C THR A 183 -13.29 14.54 -14.68
N PRO A 184 -13.73 15.43 -15.59
CA PRO A 184 -15.17 15.64 -15.79
C PRO A 184 -15.88 14.30 -16.06
N ASN A 185 -17.00 14.10 -15.37
CA ASN A 185 -17.85 12.91 -15.45
C ASN A 185 -17.25 11.59 -14.93
N ALA A 186 -15.99 11.55 -14.43
CA ALA A 186 -15.38 10.29 -13.99
C ALA A 186 -16.25 9.51 -12.99
N ALA A 187 -16.88 10.20 -12.04
CA ALA A 187 -17.80 9.60 -11.09
C ALA A 187 -19.06 9.02 -11.76
N ALA A 188 -19.67 9.75 -12.69
CA ALA A 188 -20.85 9.31 -13.42
C ALA A 188 -20.52 8.13 -14.34
N ASP A 189 -19.41 8.22 -15.09
CA ASP A 189 -18.96 7.16 -15.99
C ASP A 189 -18.63 5.87 -15.20
N PHE A 190 -18.03 6.00 -14.01
CA PHE A 190 -17.78 4.87 -13.12
C PHE A 190 -19.10 4.25 -12.64
N LYS A 191 -20.04 5.06 -12.14
CA LYS A 191 -21.36 4.56 -11.70
C LYS A 191 -22.09 3.86 -12.83
N GLN A 192 -22.12 4.45 -14.02
CA GLN A 192 -22.74 3.86 -15.21
C GLN A 192 -22.10 2.52 -15.59
N ARG A 193 -20.75 2.47 -15.63
CA ARG A 193 -19.98 1.25 -15.99
C ARG A 193 -20.32 0.07 -15.08
N TYR A 194 -20.53 0.33 -13.79
CA TYR A 194 -20.76 -0.72 -12.79
C TYR A 194 -22.24 -0.83 -12.37
N GLY A 195 -23.17 -0.16 -13.06
CA GLY A 195 -24.61 -0.25 -12.82
C GLY A 195 -25.03 0.31 -11.45
N ILE A 196 -24.29 1.28 -10.92
CA ILE A 196 -24.60 1.92 -9.64
C ILE A 196 -25.57 3.07 -9.93
N PRO A 197 -26.78 3.11 -9.31
CA PRO A 197 -27.72 4.22 -9.52
C PRO A 197 -27.10 5.57 -9.13
N GLU A 198 -27.38 6.61 -9.91
CA GLU A 198 -26.76 7.94 -9.74
C GLU A 198 -27.05 8.57 -8.37
N ASP A 199 -28.25 8.34 -7.82
CA ASP A 199 -28.73 8.88 -6.56
C ASP A 199 -28.18 8.14 -5.31
N ARG A 200 -27.40 7.09 -5.50
CA ARG A 200 -26.83 6.32 -4.40
C ARG A 200 -25.67 7.07 -3.75
N PHE A 201 -25.66 6.98 -2.43
CA PHE A 201 -24.53 7.38 -1.58
C PHE A 201 -23.50 6.27 -1.56
N VAL A 202 -22.29 6.53 -2.08
CA VAL A 202 -21.31 5.51 -2.39
C VAL A 202 -20.21 5.42 -1.32
N ILE A 203 -20.04 4.24 -0.75
CA ILE A 203 -18.94 3.89 0.17
C ILE A 203 -18.01 2.91 -0.53
N VAL A 204 -16.73 3.28 -0.67
CA VAL A 204 -15.74 2.49 -1.42
C VAL A 204 -14.74 1.83 -0.49
N GLN A 205 -14.37 0.58 -0.77
CA GLN A 205 -13.16 -0.07 -0.28
C GLN A 205 -12.34 -0.63 -1.46
N VAL A 206 -11.03 -0.35 -1.49
CA VAL A 206 -10.09 -0.89 -2.48
C VAL A 206 -9.11 -1.81 -1.78
N SER A 207 -9.23 -3.12 -1.95
CA SER A 207 -8.35 -4.07 -1.26
C SER A 207 -8.32 -5.45 -1.93
N TRP A 208 -7.36 -6.28 -1.53
CA TRP A 208 -7.45 -7.72 -1.79
C TRP A 208 -8.68 -8.30 -1.11
N MET A 209 -9.38 -9.22 -1.81
CA MET A 209 -10.55 -9.93 -1.26
C MET A 209 -10.11 -11.08 -0.35
N ILE A 210 -9.59 -10.70 0.81
CA ILE A 210 -9.17 -11.59 1.90
C ILE A 210 -9.76 -11.11 3.23
N PRO A 211 -10.00 -12.01 4.20
CA PRO A 211 -10.65 -11.67 5.49
C PRO A 211 -9.92 -10.56 6.25
N GLU A 212 -8.61 -10.57 6.20
CA GLU A 212 -7.73 -9.66 6.93
C GLU A 212 -7.89 -8.19 6.50
N LYS A 213 -8.48 -7.95 5.33
CA LYS A 213 -8.84 -6.59 4.86
C LYS A 213 -10.18 -6.10 5.40
N GLY A 214 -10.81 -6.87 6.31
CA GLY A 214 -12.02 -6.49 7.04
C GLY A 214 -13.29 -6.49 6.20
N ILE A 215 -13.32 -7.23 5.08
CA ILE A 215 -14.52 -7.33 4.23
C ILE A 215 -15.69 -7.95 4.99
N PRO A 216 -15.52 -9.04 5.78
CA PRO A 216 -16.60 -9.56 6.60
C PRO A 216 -17.16 -8.50 7.57
N GLU A 217 -16.30 -7.68 8.14
CA GLU A 217 -16.68 -6.60 9.05
C GLU A 217 -17.45 -5.49 8.31
N LEU A 218 -16.98 -5.13 7.11
CA LEU A 218 -17.67 -4.16 6.27
C LEU A 218 -19.07 -4.65 5.87
N LEU A 219 -19.25 -5.94 5.57
CA LEU A 219 -20.56 -6.50 5.23
C LEU A 219 -21.53 -6.46 6.46
N ARG A 220 -21.05 -6.75 7.67
CA ARG A 220 -21.82 -6.58 8.91
C ARG A 220 -22.19 -5.11 9.13
N THR A 221 -21.24 -4.21 8.96
CA THR A 221 -21.46 -2.75 9.02
C THR A 221 -22.50 -2.31 8.00
N ALA A 222 -22.41 -2.81 6.76
CA ALA A 222 -23.33 -2.53 5.68
C ALA A 222 -24.77 -2.96 6.06
N ARG A 223 -24.95 -4.15 6.62
CA ARG A 223 -26.26 -4.65 7.07
C ARG A 223 -26.89 -3.72 8.12
N ILE A 224 -26.10 -3.24 9.08
CA ILE A 224 -26.57 -2.31 10.11
C ILE A 224 -26.94 -0.96 9.47
N LEU A 225 -26.05 -0.40 8.66
CA LEU A 225 -26.26 0.92 8.06
C LEU A 225 -27.48 0.94 7.13
N LEU A 226 -27.66 -0.08 6.30
CA LEU A 226 -28.77 -0.19 5.36
C LEU A 226 -30.15 -0.30 6.04
N SER A 227 -30.21 -0.75 7.29
CA SER A 227 -31.47 -0.77 8.06
C SER A 227 -31.99 0.65 8.37
N THR A 228 -31.13 1.66 8.38
CA THR A 228 -31.47 3.06 8.65
C THR A 228 -31.31 3.97 7.44
N ASN A 229 -30.44 3.61 6.50
CA ASN A 229 -30.17 4.41 5.31
C ASN A 229 -30.10 3.53 4.04
N PRO A 230 -31.24 3.22 3.39
CA PRO A 230 -31.30 2.33 2.24
C PRO A 230 -30.75 2.95 0.93
N ARG A 231 -30.37 4.23 0.94
CA ARG A 231 -29.71 4.87 -0.22
C ARG A 231 -28.24 4.59 -0.31
N VAL A 232 -27.61 4.04 0.73
CA VAL A 232 -26.19 3.69 0.72
C VAL A 232 -25.93 2.53 -0.23
N HIS A 233 -24.81 2.61 -0.93
CA HIS A 233 -24.31 1.58 -1.81
C HIS A 233 -22.81 1.36 -1.56
N PHE A 234 -22.42 0.11 -1.41
CA PHE A 234 -21.02 -0.27 -1.19
C PHE A 234 -20.36 -0.70 -2.49
N VAL A 235 -19.14 -0.24 -2.72
CA VAL A 235 -18.33 -0.63 -3.88
C VAL A 235 -17.03 -1.24 -3.39
N LEU A 236 -16.85 -2.53 -3.68
CA LEU A 236 -15.66 -3.29 -3.32
C LEU A 236 -14.81 -3.51 -4.58
N VAL A 237 -13.66 -2.85 -4.59
CA VAL A 237 -12.71 -2.87 -5.70
C VAL A 237 -11.56 -3.80 -5.39
N GLY A 238 -11.36 -4.83 -6.21
CA GLY A 238 -10.25 -5.77 -6.11
C GLY A 238 -10.65 -7.21 -6.35
N GLU A 239 -9.68 -8.09 -6.28
CA GLU A 239 -9.79 -9.53 -6.46
C GLU A 239 -9.15 -10.29 -5.29
N GLY A 240 -9.43 -11.57 -5.16
CA GLY A 240 -8.84 -12.46 -4.17
C GLY A 240 -9.60 -13.75 -3.98
N ALA A 241 -8.96 -14.69 -3.27
CA ALA A 241 -9.46 -16.05 -3.12
C ALA A 241 -10.82 -16.16 -2.40
N TYR A 242 -11.22 -15.11 -1.65
CA TYR A 242 -12.46 -15.12 -0.87
C TYR A 242 -13.59 -14.33 -1.52
N ARG A 243 -13.41 -13.79 -2.74
CA ARG A 243 -14.42 -12.96 -3.41
C ARG A 243 -15.79 -13.63 -3.47
N GLU A 244 -15.88 -14.85 -4.00
CA GLU A 244 -17.14 -15.59 -4.11
C GLU A 244 -17.79 -15.84 -2.74
N LYS A 245 -16.97 -16.19 -1.74
CA LYS A 245 -17.47 -16.34 -0.37
C LYS A 245 -18.12 -15.07 0.14
N PHE A 246 -17.47 -13.90 -0.05
CA PHE A 246 -18.00 -12.62 0.42
C PHE A 246 -19.26 -12.20 -0.34
N MET A 247 -19.38 -12.54 -1.63
CA MET A 247 -20.62 -12.33 -2.39
C MET A 247 -21.76 -13.15 -1.81
N ASN A 248 -21.51 -14.43 -1.46
CA ASN A 248 -22.48 -15.30 -0.79
C ASN A 248 -22.84 -14.79 0.61
N ASP A 249 -21.86 -14.29 1.38
CA ASP A 249 -22.10 -13.68 2.69
C ASP A 249 -22.98 -12.44 2.58
N ALA A 250 -22.78 -11.58 1.57
CA ALA A 250 -23.62 -10.42 1.29
C ALA A 250 -25.07 -10.82 0.94
N ALA A 251 -25.24 -11.89 0.15
CA ALA A 251 -26.56 -12.44 -0.17
C ALA A 251 -27.27 -13.00 1.07
N ALA A 252 -26.55 -13.74 1.91
CA ALA A 252 -27.08 -14.29 3.17
C ALA A 252 -27.49 -13.18 4.16
N LEU A 253 -26.78 -12.03 4.15
CA LEU A 253 -27.14 -10.85 4.93
C LEU A 253 -28.29 -10.04 4.31
N GLY A 254 -28.76 -10.38 3.11
CA GLY A 254 -29.83 -9.66 2.41
C GLY A 254 -29.42 -8.27 1.92
N ILE A 255 -28.15 -8.06 1.60
CA ILE A 255 -27.61 -6.77 1.14
C ILE A 255 -26.98 -6.83 -0.25
N ALA A 256 -27.10 -7.93 -0.98
CA ALA A 256 -26.43 -8.13 -2.26
C ALA A 256 -26.70 -7.02 -3.28
N GLU A 257 -27.93 -6.50 -3.35
CA GLU A 257 -28.33 -5.42 -4.27
C GLU A 257 -27.70 -4.05 -3.92
N HIS A 258 -27.11 -3.93 -2.72
CA HIS A 258 -26.44 -2.72 -2.24
C HIS A 258 -24.91 -2.84 -2.31
N VAL A 259 -24.38 -3.90 -2.91
CA VAL A 259 -22.93 -4.14 -2.98
C VAL A 259 -22.51 -4.43 -4.41
N THR A 260 -21.68 -3.58 -4.96
CA THR A 260 -21.03 -3.80 -6.28
C THR A 260 -19.62 -4.34 -6.09
N TRP A 261 -19.33 -5.43 -6.80
CA TRP A 261 -18.02 -6.09 -6.84
C TRP A 261 -17.38 -5.84 -8.20
N THR A 262 -16.48 -4.87 -8.30
CA THR A 262 -15.92 -4.45 -9.59
C THR A 262 -14.92 -5.43 -10.18
N GLY A 263 -14.35 -6.31 -9.35
CA GLY A 263 -13.15 -7.05 -9.72
C GLY A 263 -11.90 -6.16 -9.69
N LEU A 264 -10.83 -6.64 -10.33
CA LEU A 264 -9.57 -5.91 -10.41
C LEU A 264 -9.70 -4.71 -11.36
N ILE A 265 -9.44 -3.52 -10.85
CA ILE A 265 -9.26 -2.30 -11.63
C ILE A 265 -7.76 -2.04 -11.79
N GLN A 266 -7.29 -1.80 -13.01
CA GLN A 266 -5.87 -1.69 -13.31
C GLN A 266 -5.23 -0.44 -12.70
N ASP A 267 -5.96 0.66 -12.67
CA ASP A 267 -5.51 1.91 -12.06
C ASP A 267 -6.65 2.58 -11.28
N PRO A 268 -6.97 2.13 -10.06
CA PRO A 268 -8.08 2.70 -9.27
C PRO A 268 -7.95 4.19 -9.02
N PHE A 269 -6.72 4.70 -9.04
CA PHE A 269 -6.43 6.11 -8.80
C PHE A 269 -6.87 7.02 -9.96
N SER A 270 -6.93 6.52 -11.19
CA SER A 270 -7.28 7.29 -12.38
C SER A 270 -8.56 6.85 -13.08
N GLU A 271 -9.21 5.77 -12.61
CA GLU A 271 -10.38 5.19 -13.26
C GLU A 271 -11.72 5.56 -12.61
N GLY A 272 -11.80 6.69 -11.89
CA GLY A 272 -13.03 7.21 -11.31
C GLY A 272 -13.45 6.57 -9.97
N VAL A 273 -12.66 5.65 -9.43
CA VAL A 273 -12.98 4.95 -8.17
C VAL A 273 -13.15 5.93 -7.01
N TYR A 274 -12.15 6.79 -6.80
CA TYR A 274 -12.19 7.76 -5.71
C TYR A 274 -13.13 8.94 -6.00
N GLU A 275 -13.23 9.37 -7.25
CA GLU A 275 -14.19 10.41 -7.65
C GLU A 275 -15.62 9.99 -7.35
N SER A 276 -15.98 8.72 -7.60
CA SER A 276 -17.33 8.19 -7.36
C SER A 276 -17.67 7.98 -5.88
N ALA A 277 -16.65 7.94 -5.00
CA ALA A 277 -16.85 7.73 -3.57
C ALA A 277 -17.35 8.98 -2.86
N ASP A 278 -18.35 8.83 -1.98
CA ASP A 278 -18.71 9.83 -0.97
C ASP A 278 -17.87 9.65 0.30
N ILE A 279 -17.56 8.40 0.65
CA ILE A 279 -16.72 8.00 1.78
C ILE A 279 -15.84 6.83 1.33
N VAL A 280 -14.64 6.74 1.88
CA VAL A 280 -13.81 5.55 1.77
C VAL A 280 -13.71 4.86 3.13
N CYS A 281 -13.96 3.56 3.14
CA CYS A 281 -14.01 2.75 4.36
C CYS A 281 -13.01 1.60 4.28
N GLN A 282 -12.19 1.41 5.34
CA GLN A 282 -11.28 0.26 5.45
C GLN A 282 -11.26 -0.29 6.87
N LEU A 283 -11.94 -1.41 7.09
CA LEU A 283 -12.06 -2.05 8.39
C LEU A 283 -11.05 -3.20 8.57
N SER A 284 -9.77 -2.92 8.28
CA SER A 284 -8.70 -3.92 8.30
C SER A 284 -8.56 -4.61 9.65
N GLU A 285 -8.42 -5.94 9.63
CA GLU A 285 -8.13 -6.77 10.80
C GLU A 285 -6.62 -6.84 11.09
N TRP A 286 -5.80 -6.71 10.05
CA TRP A 286 -4.34 -6.67 10.19
C TRP A 286 -3.85 -5.35 10.78
N GLU A 287 -2.68 -5.40 11.40
CA GLU A 287 -1.89 -4.21 11.69
C GLU A 287 -1.24 -3.74 10.37
N GLU A 288 -1.92 -2.83 9.68
CA GLU A 288 -1.42 -2.25 8.43
C GLU A 288 -0.16 -1.43 8.69
N LEU A 289 0.82 -1.49 7.79
CA LEU A 289 1.99 -0.63 7.93
C LEU A 289 1.74 0.81 7.47
N PHE A 290 0.82 1.00 6.49
CA PHE A 290 0.52 2.33 5.98
C PHE A 290 -0.97 2.49 5.61
N GLY A 291 -1.46 1.83 4.54
CA GLY A 291 -2.83 2.00 4.04
C GLY A 291 -2.87 2.92 2.82
N TRP A 292 -2.28 2.50 1.70
CA TRP A 292 -2.23 3.30 0.47
C TRP A 292 -3.60 3.79 0.01
N MET A 293 -4.62 2.92 0.00
CA MET A 293 -5.96 3.33 -0.42
C MET A 293 -6.55 4.46 0.43
N ILE A 294 -6.21 4.52 1.74
CA ILE A 294 -6.63 5.61 2.62
C ILE A 294 -5.95 6.91 2.19
N ALA A 295 -4.64 6.88 1.99
CA ALA A 295 -3.88 8.04 1.57
C ALA A 295 -4.32 8.54 0.16
N GLU A 296 -4.59 7.62 -0.76
CA GLU A 296 -5.13 7.92 -2.10
C GLU A 296 -6.52 8.58 -2.01
N ALA A 297 -7.42 8.04 -1.20
CA ALA A 297 -8.74 8.62 -0.97
C ALA A 297 -8.66 10.02 -0.34
N MET A 298 -7.78 10.20 0.64
CA MET A 298 -7.53 11.52 1.27
C MET A 298 -6.96 12.52 0.25
N ALA A 299 -6.11 12.10 -0.68
CA ALA A 299 -5.62 12.97 -1.77
C ALA A 299 -6.77 13.47 -2.65
N TYR A 300 -7.83 12.67 -2.84
CA TYR A 300 -9.07 13.09 -3.49
C TYR A 300 -10.05 13.84 -2.57
N GLY A 301 -9.65 14.18 -1.35
CA GLY A 301 -10.50 14.89 -0.39
C GLY A 301 -11.68 14.07 0.12
N LYS A 302 -11.56 12.73 0.12
CA LYS A 302 -12.63 11.86 0.63
C LYS A 302 -12.45 11.62 2.13
N PRO A 303 -13.50 11.75 2.95
CA PRO A 303 -13.45 11.41 4.37
C PRO A 303 -13.29 9.90 4.53
N ILE A 304 -12.61 9.51 5.59
CA ILE A 304 -12.23 8.13 5.87
C ILE A 304 -12.99 7.60 7.08
N VAL A 305 -13.41 6.33 7.03
CA VAL A 305 -13.72 5.52 8.21
C VAL A 305 -12.83 4.29 8.18
N ALA A 306 -11.97 4.14 9.18
CA ALA A 306 -10.99 3.05 9.20
C ALA A 306 -10.77 2.48 10.59
N THR A 307 -10.28 1.24 10.68
CA THR A 307 -9.89 0.65 11.96
C THR A 307 -8.63 1.31 12.52
N ASN A 308 -8.60 1.46 13.84
CA ASN A 308 -7.48 1.96 14.63
C ASN A 308 -6.40 0.88 14.79
N VAL A 309 -5.71 0.54 13.70
CA VAL A 309 -4.71 -0.55 13.67
C VAL A 309 -3.42 -0.13 12.98
N GLY A 310 -2.30 -0.62 13.49
CA GLY A 310 -0.98 -0.45 12.87
C GLY A 310 -0.58 1.01 12.65
N GLY A 311 -0.27 1.34 11.40
CA GLY A 311 0.08 2.69 10.94
C GLY A 311 -1.12 3.53 10.48
N ILE A 312 -2.35 3.02 10.46
CA ILE A 312 -3.54 3.79 10.04
C ILE A 312 -3.73 5.06 10.87
N PRO A 313 -3.54 5.08 12.22
CA PRO A 313 -3.62 6.30 13.02
C PRO A 313 -2.55 7.37 12.68
N GLU A 314 -1.54 7.02 11.90
CA GLU A 314 -0.55 7.99 11.41
C GLU A 314 -1.04 8.73 10.16
N LEU A 315 -2.05 8.17 9.46
CA LEU A 315 -2.73 8.77 8.31
C LEU A 315 -4.02 9.51 8.72
N VAL A 316 -4.84 8.89 9.57
CA VAL A 316 -6.17 9.40 9.91
C VAL A 316 -6.15 10.00 11.31
N ASN A 317 -6.37 11.31 11.39
CA ASN A 317 -6.61 12.00 12.66
C ASN A 317 -8.10 11.90 12.99
N ASP A 318 -8.44 11.15 14.07
CA ASP A 318 -9.82 10.89 14.45
C ASP A 318 -10.60 12.19 14.70
N GLY A 319 -11.77 12.31 14.07
CA GLY A 319 -12.64 13.49 14.12
C GLY A 319 -12.11 14.73 13.34
N VAL A 320 -10.94 14.67 12.72
CA VAL A 320 -10.32 15.78 11.98
C VAL A 320 -10.23 15.50 10.49
N SER A 321 -9.67 14.35 10.09
CA SER A 321 -9.54 13.93 8.68
C SER A 321 -10.32 12.66 8.34
N GLY A 322 -11.01 12.10 9.29
CA GLY A 322 -11.79 10.88 9.19
C GLY A 322 -12.23 10.42 10.58
N PHE A 323 -12.70 9.17 10.65
CA PHE A 323 -13.00 8.51 11.90
C PHE A 323 -12.23 7.21 12.02
N LEU A 324 -11.69 6.97 13.22
CA LEU A 324 -11.13 5.70 13.63
C LEU A 324 -12.15 4.92 14.46
N VAL A 325 -12.22 3.62 14.23
CA VAL A 325 -13.07 2.69 14.97
C VAL A 325 -12.24 1.51 15.48
N GLU A 326 -12.67 0.88 16.56
CA GLU A 326 -11.98 -0.29 17.07
C GLU A 326 -12.21 -1.50 16.15
N ARG A 327 -11.25 -2.41 16.14
CA ARG A 327 -11.34 -3.68 15.40
C ARG A 327 -12.53 -4.49 15.89
N GLY A 328 -13.33 -5.03 14.95
CA GLY A 328 -14.48 -5.86 15.28
C GLY A 328 -15.68 -5.09 15.82
N ASP A 329 -15.76 -3.79 15.56
CA ASP A 329 -16.90 -2.94 15.98
C ASP A 329 -17.71 -2.41 14.77
N PRO A 330 -18.56 -3.26 14.15
CA PRO A 330 -19.39 -2.86 13.03
C PRO A 330 -20.49 -1.84 13.41
N VAL A 331 -20.86 -1.78 14.69
CA VAL A 331 -21.89 -0.84 15.18
C VAL A 331 -21.36 0.58 15.13
N THR A 332 -20.21 0.84 15.77
CA THR A 332 -19.58 2.16 15.72
C THR A 332 -19.18 2.53 14.29
N ALA A 333 -18.70 1.58 13.47
CA ALA A 333 -18.41 1.85 12.08
C ALA A 333 -19.66 2.32 11.30
N ALA A 334 -20.81 1.66 11.49
CA ALA A 334 -22.07 2.06 10.88
C ALA A 334 -22.55 3.44 11.38
N GLU A 335 -22.41 3.75 12.66
CA GLU A 335 -22.73 5.07 13.23
C GLU A 335 -21.87 6.17 12.59
N ARG A 336 -20.55 5.97 12.46
CA ARG A 336 -19.63 6.93 11.83
C ARG A 336 -19.95 7.16 10.36
N LEU A 337 -20.22 6.08 9.61
CA LEU A 337 -20.66 6.16 8.23
C LEU A 337 -22.01 6.88 8.09
N ASN A 338 -22.97 6.58 8.93
CA ASN A 338 -24.28 7.24 8.91
C ASN A 338 -24.18 8.73 9.24
N ARG A 339 -23.35 9.11 10.21
CA ARG A 339 -23.07 10.50 10.54
C ARG A 339 -22.50 11.26 9.34
N LEU A 340 -21.55 10.67 8.64
CA LEU A 340 -20.99 11.26 7.42
C LEU A 340 -22.02 11.29 6.28
N ALA A 341 -22.89 10.28 6.15
CA ALA A 341 -23.94 10.27 5.14
C ALA A 341 -24.98 11.38 5.37
N ALA A 342 -25.30 11.67 6.63
CA ALA A 342 -26.29 12.69 7.01
C ALA A 342 -25.76 14.13 6.96
N ASP A 343 -24.45 14.36 7.08
CA ASP A 343 -23.84 15.69 7.21
C ASP A 343 -22.84 15.99 6.08
N PRO A 344 -23.28 16.65 4.98
CA PRO A 344 -22.42 17.02 3.86
C PRO A 344 -21.28 18.00 4.23
N ASP A 345 -21.53 18.91 5.18
CA ASP A 345 -20.52 19.88 5.62
C ASP A 345 -19.41 19.20 6.40
N LEU A 346 -19.77 18.26 7.27
CA LEU A 346 -18.79 17.44 7.98
C LEU A 346 -17.96 16.61 6.98
N ARG A 347 -18.59 15.99 5.96
CA ARG A 347 -17.87 15.26 4.91
C ARG A 347 -16.83 16.13 4.22
N ARG A 348 -17.26 17.31 3.76
CA ARG A 348 -16.38 18.27 3.10
C ARG A 348 -15.23 18.69 4.02
N LYS A 349 -15.53 19.07 5.26
CA LYS A 349 -14.54 19.50 6.25
C LYS A 349 -13.47 18.44 6.52
N LEU A 350 -13.88 17.18 6.76
CA LEU A 350 -12.95 16.09 7.03
C LEU A 350 -12.13 15.72 5.76
N GLY A 351 -12.76 15.75 4.60
CA GLY A 351 -12.08 15.49 3.33
C GLY A 351 -11.03 16.54 3.00
N GLU A 352 -11.34 17.84 3.14
CA GLU A 352 -10.38 18.93 2.94
C GLU A 352 -9.20 18.84 3.93
N ALA A 353 -9.47 18.58 5.19
CA ALA A 353 -8.42 18.38 6.19
C ALA A 353 -7.53 17.17 5.87
N GLY A 354 -8.13 16.08 5.42
CA GLY A 354 -7.40 14.90 4.96
C GLY A 354 -6.51 15.17 3.76
N ARG A 355 -7.03 15.87 2.75
CA ARG A 355 -6.27 16.27 1.55
C ARG A 355 -5.06 17.14 1.92
N ALA A 356 -5.27 18.14 2.77
CA ALA A 356 -4.19 19.01 3.24
C ALA A 356 -3.10 18.22 3.99
N PHE A 357 -3.51 17.33 4.89
CA PHE A 357 -2.59 16.51 5.67
C PHE A 357 -1.74 15.56 4.81
N VAL A 358 -2.36 14.88 3.83
CA VAL A 358 -1.63 14.01 2.90
C VAL A 358 -0.67 14.83 2.03
N ALA A 359 -1.08 15.99 1.54
CA ALA A 359 -0.22 16.86 0.75
C ALA A 359 1.00 17.38 1.55
N GLU A 360 0.82 17.64 2.84
CA GLU A 360 1.90 18.07 3.72
C GLU A 360 2.86 16.94 4.08
N LYS A 361 2.35 15.74 4.40
CA LYS A 361 3.16 14.71 5.05
C LYS A 361 3.51 13.53 4.15
N PHE A 362 2.68 13.22 3.15
CA PHE A 362 2.78 12.00 2.35
C PHE A 362 2.90 12.27 0.85
N ASP A 363 3.60 13.32 0.47
CA ASP A 363 3.94 13.61 -0.93
C ASP A 363 5.04 12.68 -1.43
N LEU A 364 4.76 11.93 -2.51
CA LEU A 364 5.67 10.92 -3.03
C LEU A 364 7.00 11.48 -3.51
N LYS A 365 6.98 12.65 -4.17
CA LYS A 365 8.22 13.27 -4.69
C LYS A 365 9.17 13.62 -3.57
N ARG A 366 8.64 14.20 -2.48
CA ARG A 366 9.43 14.55 -1.30
C ARG A 366 9.96 13.32 -0.57
N ASN A 367 9.14 12.28 -0.40
CA ASN A 367 9.55 11.07 0.32
C ASN A 367 10.58 10.26 -0.48
N VAL A 368 10.47 10.22 -1.81
CA VAL A 368 11.50 9.63 -2.67
C VAL A 368 12.79 10.46 -2.63
N ALA A 369 12.71 11.79 -2.61
CA ALA A 369 13.90 12.63 -2.44
C ALA A 369 14.61 12.38 -1.09
N GLN A 370 13.84 12.17 0.00
CA GLN A 370 14.40 11.76 1.30
C GLN A 370 15.12 10.41 1.20
N LEU A 371 14.54 9.44 0.49
CA LEU A 371 15.19 8.15 0.26
C LEU A 371 16.49 8.31 -0.53
N LEU A 372 16.51 9.14 -1.57
CA LEU A 372 17.72 9.39 -2.36
C LEU A 372 18.83 10.06 -1.54
N ASN A 373 18.50 10.90 -0.57
CA ASN A 373 19.50 11.42 0.38
C ASN A 373 20.12 10.29 1.22
N LEU A 374 19.36 9.24 1.58
CA LEU A 374 19.90 8.07 2.26
C LEU A 374 20.79 7.20 1.34
N TYR A 375 20.57 7.26 0.03
CA TYR A 375 21.46 6.68 -0.97
C TYR A 375 22.76 7.51 -1.18
N GLU A 376 22.85 8.68 -0.53
CA GLU A 376 23.96 9.63 -0.73
C GLU A 376 24.03 10.16 -2.18
N LEU A 377 22.86 10.51 -2.77
CA LEU A 377 22.68 10.97 -4.16
C LEU A 377 22.16 12.39 -4.26
#